data_71e91b17cd55639c21e735128985ec00
#
_entry.id   71e91b17cd55639c21e735128985ec00
#
_cell.length_a   1.000
_cell.length_b   1.000
_cell.length_c   1.000
_cell.angle_alpha   90.00
_cell.angle_beta   90.00
_cell.angle_gamma   90.00
#
_symmetry.space_group_name_H-M   'P 1'
#
loop_
_entity.id
_entity.type
_entity.pdbx_description
1 polymer ?
#
loop_
_entity_poly.entity_id
_entity_poly.type
_entity_poly.pdbx_seq_one_letter_code
_entity_poly.pdbx_strand_id
1 'polypeptide(L)'
;IRNNMTNHRSIKRETGMGVEAQLDWKENMHYTLNTGEVIELNIFALVYSYSRYRINFISLTKKQGALFHYLDQAFEAAGGVPDILKTDNMKTVMDEARTEYSSGKVNAKFQQFANDYGFVVKPCIAGKPWSKGKVEAPMKLWDELYAYNGKLNYAQLNEKVMEINERNNCQVHSEIGKIPKLHIQKEKDFLSPL
;
A
#
# COMPACT_ATOMS: atom_id res chain seq x y z
N ILE A 1 -32.07 -33.38 9.32
CA ILE A 1 -31.13 -32.51 10.04
C ILE A 1 -30.50 -31.58 8.98
N ARG A 2 -31.01 -30.35 8.88
CA ARG A 2 -30.48 -29.33 7.95
C ARG A 2 -29.35 -28.56 8.64
N ASN A 3 -28.11 -28.66 8.12
CA ASN A 3 -27.01 -27.83 8.51
C ASN A 3 -27.24 -26.39 7.97
N ASN A 4 -27.53 -25.47 8.88
CA ASN A 4 -27.51 -24.05 8.61
C ASN A 4 -26.02 -23.60 8.52
N MET A 5 -25.50 -23.51 7.30
CA MET A 5 -24.30 -22.73 7.04
C MET A 5 -24.69 -21.25 7.12
N THR A 6 -24.36 -20.61 8.21
CA THR A 6 -24.42 -19.16 8.35
C THR A 6 -23.33 -18.55 7.46
N ASN A 7 -23.73 -18.08 6.29
CA ASN A 7 -22.89 -17.23 5.44
C ASN A 7 -22.62 -15.92 6.21
N HIS A 8 -21.49 -15.82 6.86
CA HIS A 8 -20.93 -14.54 7.31
C HIS A 8 -20.55 -13.72 6.07
N ARG A 9 -21.51 -13.04 5.47
CA ARG A 9 -21.24 -11.91 4.59
C ARG A 9 -20.57 -10.83 5.44
N SER A 10 -19.25 -10.71 5.34
CA SER A 10 -18.54 -9.56 5.89
C SER A 10 -19.12 -8.31 5.22
N ILE A 11 -19.83 -7.50 5.99
CA ILE A 11 -20.28 -6.17 5.54
C ILE A 11 -19.00 -5.38 5.25
N LYS A 12 -18.64 -5.26 3.96
CA LYS A 12 -17.53 -4.41 3.53
C LYS A 12 -17.94 -2.98 3.82
N ARG A 13 -17.42 -2.39 4.90
CA ARG A 13 -17.61 -0.97 5.20
C ARG A 13 -16.90 -0.19 4.10
N GLU A 14 -17.67 0.53 3.30
CA GLU A 14 -17.10 1.53 2.39
C GLU A 14 -16.42 2.60 3.23
N THR A 15 -15.18 2.91 2.88
CA THR A 15 -14.40 3.98 3.51
C THR A 15 -14.76 5.30 2.83
N GLY A 16 -14.97 6.38 3.58
CA GLY A 16 -15.23 7.71 3.02
C GLY A 16 -14.03 8.27 2.24
N MET A 17 -14.28 9.29 1.42
CA MET A 17 -13.22 10.00 0.68
C MET A 17 -12.25 10.66 1.65
N GLY A 18 -10.94 10.55 1.39
CA GLY A 18 -9.88 11.16 2.18
C GLY A 18 -9.61 10.51 3.54
N VAL A 19 -10.45 9.55 3.96
CA VAL A 19 -10.38 9.01 5.33
C VAL A 19 -9.21 8.08 5.54
N GLU A 20 -8.91 7.16 4.61
CA GLU A 20 -7.92 6.11 4.87
C GLU A 20 -7.09 5.77 3.62
N ALA A 21 -5.79 5.62 3.82
CA ALA A 21 -4.92 4.91 2.89
C ALA A 21 -4.22 3.75 3.60
N GLN A 22 -3.83 2.73 2.82
CA GLN A 22 -3.14 1.54 3.30
C GLN A 22 -1.73 1.50 2.73
N LEU A 23 -0.77 1.32 3.63
CA LEU A 23 0.65 1.17 3.34
C LEU A 23 1.05 -0.30 3.43
N ASP A 24 1.77 -0.78 2.43
CA ASP A 24 2.34 -2.13 2.44
C ASP A 24 3.63 -2.20 1.58
N TRP A 25 4.37 -3.31 1.71
CA TRP A 25 5.51 -3.65 0.88
C TRP A 25 5.32 -5.02 0.24
N LYS A 26 5.60 -5.14 -1.08
CA LYS A 26 5.97 -6.42 -1.66
C LYS A 26 7.46 -6.58 -1.42
N GLU A 27 7.82 -7.51 -0.56
CA GLU A 27 9.18 -7.63 -0.04
C GLU A 27 9.96 -8.76 -0.68
N ASN A 28 11.29 -8.60 -0.69
CA ASN A 28 12.26 -9.65 -0.95
C ASN A 28 12.03 -10.40 -2.28
N MET A 29 11.67 -9.66 -3.33
CA MET A 29 11.63 -10.22 -4.69
C MET A 29 13.06 -10.37 -5.20
N HIS A 30 13.51 -11.59 -5.43
CA HIS A 30 14.78 -11.81 -6.11
C HIS A 30 14.56 -11.61 -7.63
N TYR A 31 15.17 -10.56 -8.16
CA TYR A 31 15.01 -10.19 -9.57
C TYR A 31 16.37 -10.14 -10.25
N THR A 32 16.46 -10.77 -11.43
CA THR A 32 17.68 -10.76 -12.24
C THR A 32 17.61 -9.66 -13.28
N LEU A 33 18.57 -8.75 -13.27
CA LEU A 33 18.73 -7.73 -14.30
C LEU A 33 19.31 -8.31 -15.59
N ASN A 34 19.25 -7.56 -16.68
CA ASN A 34 19.81 -7.97 -17.99
C ASN A 34 21.35 -8.13 -17.97
N THR A 35 22.03 -7.59 -16.97
CA THR A 35 23.46 -7.80 -16.69
C THR A 35 23.78 -9.15 -16.07
N GLY A 36 22.76 -9.90 -15.64
CA GLY A 36 22.90 -11.12 -14.83
C GLY A 36 22.99 -10.87 -13.32
N GLU A 37 23.05 -9.60 -12.89
CA GLU A 37 23.04 -9.23 -11.49
C GLU A 37 21.69 -9.55 -10.86
N VAL A 38 21.70 -10.24 -9.70
CA VAL A 38 20.49 -10.54 -8.94
C VAL A 38 20.36 -9.47 -7.84
N ILE A 39 19.23 -8.80 -7.81
CA ILE A 39 18.90 -7.79 -6.80
C ILE A 39 17.76 -8.27 -5.91
N GLU A 40 17.76 -7.81 -4.67
CA GLU A 40 16.61 -7.90 -3.79
C GLU A 40 15.72 -6.66 -3.99
N LEU A 41 14.63 -6.87 -4.71
CA LEU A 41 13.68 -5.81 -5.06
C LEU A 41 12.54 -5.76 -4.06
N ASN A 42 12.22 -4.57 -3.60
CA ASN A 42 11.03 -4.30 -2.80
C ASN A 42 10.16 -3.30 -3.55
N ILE A 43 8.83 -3.43 -3.42
CA ILE A 43 7.89 -2.49 -4.01
C ILE A 43 7.06 -1.87 -2.89
N PHE A 44 7.24 -0.56 -2.70
CA PHE A 44 6.37 0.26 -1.86
C PHE A 44 5.00 0.37 -2.48
N ALA A 45 3.95 0.28 -1.67
CA ALA A 45 2.58 0.45 -2.11
C ALA A 45 1.79 1.31 -1.13
N LEU A 46 1.17 2.37 -1.64
CA LEU A 46 0.16 3.14 -0.95
C LEU A 46 -1.14 3.07 -1.74
N VAL A 47 -2.24 2.66 -1.09
CA VAL A 47 -3.56 2.52 -1.72
C VAL A 47 -4.58 3.34 -0.95
N TYR A 48 -5.19 4.33 -1.60
CA TYR A 48 -6.29 5.11 -1.02
C TYR A 48 -7.56 4.25 -0.97
N SER A 49 -8.13 4.14 0.22
CA SER A 49 -9.16 3.11 0.49
C SER A 49 -10.50 3.38 -0.20
N TYR A 50 -10.84 4.62 -0.48
CA TYR A 50 -12.06 4.98 -1.21
C TYR A 50 -11.91 4.75 -2.73
N SER A 51 -10.95 5.43 -3.35
CA SER A 51 -10.73 5.39 -4.81
C SER A 51 -10.11 4.10 -5.31
N ARG A 52 -9.44 3.34 -4.44
CA ARG A 52 -8.52 2.25 -4.79
C ARG A 52 -7.31 2.72 -5.61
N TYR A 53 -7.09 4.02 -5.68
CA TYR A 53 -5.94 4.59 -6.37
C TYR A 53 -4.65 4.15 -5.68
N ARG A 54 -3.72 3.71 -6.50
CA ARG A 54 -2.50 3.06 -6.05
C ARG A 54 -1.28 3.82 -6.52
N ILE A 55 -0.31 3.96 -5.62
CA ILE A 55 1.00 4.53 -5.90
C ILE A 55 2.04 3.51 -5.48
N ASN A 56 2.99 3.23 -6.39
CA ASN A 56 4.01 2.22 -6.17
C ASN A 56 5.39 2.76 -6.58
N PHE A 57 6.41 2.39 -5.79
CA PHE A 57 7.82 2.70 -6.08
C PHE A 57 8.66 1.45 -5.87
N ILE A 58 9.67 1.23 -6.73
CA ILE A 58 10.67 0.20 -6.50
C ILE A 58 11.74 0.70 -5.53
N SER A 59 12.27 -0.20 -4.71
CA SER A 59 13.33 0.12 -3.75
C SER A 59 14.24 -1.06 -3.51
N LEU A 60 15.53 -0.79 -3.37
CA LEU A 60 16.54 -1.76 -2.93
C LEU A 60 16.64 -1.82 -1.39
N THR A 61 15.86 -1.02 -0.66
CA THR A 61 15.88 -0.97 0.79
C THR A 61 14.48 -0.68 1.35
N LYS A 62 14.23 -1.19 2.56
CA LYS A 62 13.01 -0.93 3.35
C LYS A 62 13.30 -0.11 4.61
N LYS A 63 14.45 0.53 4.68
CA LYS A 63 14.83 1.35 5.84
C LYS A 63 13.85 2.53 6.02
N GLN A 64 13.75 3.01 7.25
CA GLN A 64 12.78 4.06 7.62
C GLN A 64 12.93 5.34 6.79
N GLY A 65 14.17 5.74 6.44
CA GLY A 65 14.38 6.91 5.57
C GLY A 65 13.80 6.74 4.17
N ALA A 66 13.90 5.55 3.57
CA ALA A 66 13.26 5.26 2.28
C ALA A 66 11.73 5.27 2.42
N LEU A 67 11.19 4.74 3.53
CA LEU A 67 9.76 4.75 3.80
C LEU A 67 9.21 6.19 3.87
N PHE A 68 9.89 7.10 4.57
CA PHE A 68 9.48 8.51 4.64
C PHE A 68 9.51 9.18 3.28
N HIS A 69 10.59 8.96 2.51
CA HIS A 69 10.74 9.51 1.17
C HIS A 69 9.61 9.06 0.23
N TYR A 70 9.26 7.78 0.24
CA TYR A 70 8.19 7.28 -0.62
C TYR A 70 6.80 7.70 -0.15
N LEU A 71 6.56 7.84 1.16
CA LEU A 71 5.31 8.40 1.67
C LEU A 71 5.13 9.84 1.23
N ASP A 72 6.17 10.67 1.36
CA ASP A 72 6.18 12.06 0.90
C ASP A 72 5.81 12.16 -0.60
N GLN A 73 6.55 11.44 -1.45
CA GLN A 73 6.26 11.39 -2.88
C GLN A 73 4.86 10.84 -3.21
N ALA A 74 4.38 9.87 -2.43
CA ALA A 74 3.07 9.29 -2.67
C ALA A 74 1.94 10.25 -2.31
N PHE A 75 2.06 11.00 -1.22
CA PHE A 75 1.11 12.04 -0.85
C PHE A 75 1.08 13.17 -1.89
N GLU A 76 2.25 13.59 -2.37
CA GLU A 76 2.34 14.57 -3.45
C GLU A 76 1.66 14.08 -4.73
N ALA A 77 1.95 12.85 -5.16
CA ALA A 77 1.35 12.24 -6.36
C ALA A 77 -0.17 12.07 -6.26
N ALA A 78 -0.70 11.76 -5.07
CA ALA A 78 -2.13 11.66 -4.82
C ALA A 78 -2.81 13.02 -4.72
N GLY A 79 -2.05 14.07 -4.39
CA GLY A 79 -2.55 15.42 -4.16
C GLY A 79 -3.03 15.69 -2.73
N GLY A 80 -2.55 14.91 -1.74
CA GLY A 80 -2.83 15.16 -0.34
C GLY A 80 -2.70 13.94 0.57
N VAL A 81 -2.89 14.19 1.85
CA VAL A 81 -2.68 13.25 2.97
C VAL A 81 -4.02 12.71 3.47
N PRO A 82 -4.18 11.38 3.66
CA PRO A 82 -5.39 10.81 4.26
C PRO A 82 -5.44 11.08 5.77
N ASP A 83 -6.62 11.08 6.37
CA ASP A 83 -6.75 11.21 7.83
C ASP A 83 -6.09 10.06 8.60
N ILE A 84 -6.13 8.87 8.03
CA ILE A 84 -5.63 7.63 8.65
C ILE A 84 -4.71 6.90 7.69
N LEU A 85 -3.50 6.57 8.15
CA LEU A 85 -2.60 5.65 7.48
C LEU A 85 -2.66 4.28 8.16
N LYS A 86 -3.27 3.32 7.47
CA LYS A 86 -3.33 1.93 7.91
C LYS A 86 -2.06 1.20 7.46
N THR A 87 -1.44 0.46 8.35
CA THR A 87 -0.18 -0.25 8.09
C THR A 87 -0.15 -1.59 8.80
N ASP A 88 0.72 -2.49 8.38
CA ASP A 88 1.06 -3.66 9.18
C ASP A 88 2.00 -3.28 10.34
N ASN A 89 2.42 -4.28 11.12
CA ASN A 89 3.32 -4.07 12.25
C ASN A 89 4.80 -4.09 11.84
N MET A 90 5.16 -3.46 10.72
CA MET A 90 6.54 -3.37 10.28
C MET A 90 7.41 -2.60 11.29
N LYS A 91 8.66 -3.05 11.49
CA LYS A 91 9.58 -2.47 12.49
C LYS A 91 9.95 -1.00 12.23
N THR A 92 9.78 -0.52 11.01
CA THR A 92 10.01 0.88 10.64
C THR A 92 8.87 1.80 11.08
N VAL A 93 7.73 1.23 11.44
CA VAL A 93 6.53 1.94 11.93
C VAL A 93 6.24 1.65 13.39
N MET A 94 6.41 0.39 13.83
CA MET A 94 6.04 -0.07 15.16
C MET A 94 7.26 -0.56 15.94
N ASP A 95 7.47 -0.04 17.14
CA ASP A 95 8.42 -0.60 18.12
C ASP A 95 7.83 -1.86 18.77
N GLU A 96 6.53 -1.83 19.06
CA GLU A 96 5.77 -2.96 19.59
C GLU A 96 4.54 -3.21 18.71
N ALA A 97 4.35 -4.47 18.31
CA ALA A 97 3.24 -4.85 17.44
C ALA A 97 1.88 -4.68 18.15
N ARG A 98 0.88 -4.22 17.38
CA ARG A 98 -0.51 -4.24 17.82
C ARG A 98 -1.04 -5.68 17.85
N THR A 99 -1.66 -6.07 18.96
CA THR A 99 -2.33 -7.37 19.15
C THR A 99 -3.81 -7.16 19.48
N GLU A 100 -4.53 -8.24 19.75
CA GLU A 100 -5.92 -8.15 20.28
C GLU A 100 -5.98 -7.52 21.67
N TYR A 101 -4.88 -7.63 22.44
CA TYR A 101 -4.81 -7.22 23.85
C TYR A 101 -3.98 -5.95 24.08
N SER A 102 -3.31 -5.45 23.03
CA SER A 102 -2.44 -4.27 23.12
C SER A 102 -2.57 -3.42 21.86
N SER A 103 -2.64 -2.09 22.04
CA SER A 103 -2.58 -1.13 20.94
C SER A 103 -1.22 -1.11 20.22
N GLY A 104 -0.19 -1.73 20.83
CA GLY A 104 1.19 -1.63 20.37
C GLY A 104 1.79 -0.26 20.66
N LYS A 105 3.02 -0.04 20.15
CA LYS A 105 3.73 1.22 20.27
C LYS A 105 4.29 1.64 18.92
N VAL A 106 3.86 2.81 18.44
CA VAL A 106 4.40 3.41 17.21
C VAL A 106 5.83 3.91 17.49
N ASN A 107 6.73 3.70 16.53
CA ASN A 107 8.07 4.24 16.58
C ASN A 107 8.05 5.77 16.68
N ALA A 108 8.87 6.34 17.57
CA ALA A 108 8.85 7.77 17.86
C ALA A 108 9.10 8.65 16.62
N LYS A 109 10.03 8.27 15.74
CA LYS A 109 10.32 9.01 14.50
C LYS A 109 9.15 8.92 13.52
N PHE A 110 8.52 7.75 13.43
CA PHE A 110 7.34 7.60 12.57
C PHE A 110 6.15 8.38 13.11
N GLN A 111 5.96 8.40 14.44
CA GLN A 111 4.91 9.20 15.08
C GLN A 111 5.13 10.71 14.84
N GLN A 112 6.38 11.18 14.89
CA GLN A 112 6.70 12.57 14.56
C GLN A 112 6.36 12.89 13.11
N PHE A 113 6.75 12.03 12.17
CA PHE A 113 6.40 12.16 10.76
C PHE A 113 4.88 12.22 10.55
N ALA A 114 4.14 11.34 11.24
CA ALA A 114 2.67 11.34 11.19
C ALA A 114 2.06 12.64 11.73
N ASN A 115 2.63 13.20 12.80
CA ASN A 115 2.18 14.47 13.37
C ASN A 115 2.46 15.65 12.43
N ASP A 116 3.63 15.64 11.77
CA ASP A 116 4.02 16.69 10.83
C ASP A 116 3.10 16.72 9.59
N TYR A 117 2.66 15.57 9.12
CA TYR A 117 1.71 15.44 8.00
C TYR A 117 0.24 15.45 8.42
N GLY A 118 -0.06 15.34 9.70
CA GLY A 118 -1.41 15.42 10.26
C GLY A 118 -2.26 14.16 10.10
N PHE A 119 -1.66 12.97 9.92
CA PHE A 119 -2.41 11.71 9.86
C PHE A 119 -2.27 10.86 11.13
N VAL A 120 -3.25 9.99 11.35
CA VAL A 120 -3.24 9.01 12.46
C VAL A 120 -2.71 7.67 11.96
N VAL A 121 -1.75 7.09 12.66
CA VAL A 121 -1.24 5.74 12.38
C VAL A 121 -2.18 4.69 12.95
N LYS A 122 -2.67 3.78 12.11
CA LYS A 122 -3.56 2.68 12.51
C LYS A 122 -2.97 1.33 12.13
N PRO A 123 -2.16 0.71 13.00
CA PRO A 123 -1.60 -0.60 12.72
C PRO A 123 -2.69 -1.67 12.69
N CYS A 124 -2.54 -2.64 11.79
CA CYS A 124 -3.37 -3.84 11.74
C CYS A 124 -3.12 -4.74 12.96
N ILE A 125 -4.10 -5.55 13.33
CA ILE A 125 -3.93 -6.52 14.42
C ILE A 125 -3.06 -7.66 13.91
N ALA A 126 -1.97 -7.96 14.63
CA ALA A 126 -1.06 -9.06 14.30
C ALA A 126 -1.81 -10.40 14.23
N GLY A 127 -1.48 -11.23 13.23
CA GLY A 127 -2.08 -12.55 13.04
C GLY A 127 -3.51 -12.54 12.50
N LYS A 128 -4.08 -11.37 12.13
CA LYS A 128 -5.42 -11.27 11.57
C LYS A 128 -5.40 -10.73 10.13
N PRO A 129 -5.27 -11.59 9.11
CA PRO A 129 -5.20 -11.18 7.69
C PRO A 129 -6.39 -10.33 7.24
N TRP A 130 -7.60 -10.58 7.75
CA TRP A 130 -8.79 -9.80 7.41
C TRP A 130 -8.71 -8.33 7.85
N SER A 131 -7.83 -7.99 8.78
CA SER A 131 -7.60 -6.59 9.15
C SER A 131 -6.84 -5.79 8.07
N LYS A 132 -6.11 -6.49 7.20
CA LYS A 132 -5.40 -5.94 6.04
C LYS A 132 -6.29 -5.75 4.78
N GLY A 133 -7.26 -6.54 4.60
CA GLY A 133 -8.38 -6.63 3.65
C GLY A 133 -8.29 -6.05 2.23
N LYS A 134 -7.48 -5.04 1.97
CA LYS A 134 -7.52 -4.30 0.69
C LYS A 134 -6.21 -4.34 -0.11
N VAL A 135 -5.11 -4.82 0.46
CA VAL A 135 -3.76 -4.71 -0.13
C VAL A 135 -3.15 -6.06 -0.55
N GLU A 136 -3.55 -7.20 0.03
CA GLU A 136 -2.92 -8.50 -0.26
C GLU A 136 -3.17 -9.00 -1.69
N ALA A 137 -4.39 -8.93 -2.18
CA ALA A 137 -4.71 -9.34 -3.56
C ALA A 137 -3.98 -8.48 -4.61
N PRO A 138 -3.86 -7.15 -4.41
CA PRO A 138 -3.06 -6.28 -5.27
C PRO A 138 -1.57 -6.59 -5.36
N MET A 139 -0.97 -7.23 -4.36
CA MET A 139 0.46 -7.53 -4.38
C MET A 139 0.84 -8.66 -5.33
N LYS A 140 -0.10 -9.56 -5.67
CA LYS A 140 0.10 -10.60 -6.71
C LYS A 140 0.33 -10.02 -8.11
N LEU A 141 -0.13 -8.80 -8.34
CA LEU A 141 0.12 -8.05 -9.58
C LEU A 141 1.61 -8.01 -9.94
N TRP A 142 2.48 -7.88 -8.93
CA TRP A 142 3.92 -7.74 -9.14
C TRP A 142 4.60 -9.04 -9.55
N ASP A 143 3.92 -10.17 -9.45
CA ASP A 143 4.43 -11.45 -9.97
C ASP A 143 4.57 -11.41 -11.50
N GLU A 144 3.88 -10.51 -12.20
CA GLU A 144 4.04 -10.24 -13.63
C GLU A 144 5.48 -9.83 -13.99
N LEU A 145 6.20 -9.17 -13.08
CA LEU A 145 7.58 -8.73 -13.31
C LEU A 145 8.53 -9.92 -13.58
N TYR A 146 8.23 -11.11 -13.06
CA TYR A 146 9.05 -12.29 -13.32
C TYR A 146 9.07 -12.74 -14.79
N ALA A 147 8.07 -12.37 -15.59
CA ALA A 147 8.07 -12.59 -17.04
C ALA A 147 9.20 -11.81 -17.76
N TYR A 148 9.73 -10.77 -17.14
CA TYR A 148 10.82 -9.92 -17.64
C TYR A 148 12.15 -10.21 -16.95
N ASN A 149 12.23 -11.24 -16.13
CA ASN A 149 13.45 -11.61 -15.39
C ASN A 149 14.63 -11.84 -16.35
N GLY A 150 15.78 -11.19 -16.10
CA GLY A 150 16.94 -11.23 -16.97
C GLY A 150 16.87 -10.39 -18.24
N LYS A 151 15.80 -9.61 -18.47
CA LYS A 151 15.56 -8.86 -19.72
C LYS A 151 15.70 -7.34 -19.59
N LEU A 152 15.55 -6.79 -18.38
CA LEU A 152 15.49 -5.36 -18.14
C LEU A 152 16.71 -4.88 -17.32
N ASN A 153 17.17 -3.66 -17.59
CA ASN A 153 18.01 -2.95 -16.65
C ASN A 153 17.16 -2.30 -15.53
N TYR A 154 17.78 -1.72 -14.52
CA TYR A 154 17.07 -1.14 -13.39
C TYR A 154 16.11 -0.02 -13.78
N ALA A 155 16.51 0.87 -14.70
CA ALA A 155 15.67 1.96 -15.18
C ALA A 155 14.43 1.42 -15.94
N GLN A 156 14.62 0.45 -16.81
CA GLN A 156 13.53 -0.21 -17.54
C GLN A 156 12.60 -0.98 -16.60
N LEU A 157 13.13 -1.58 -15.53
CA LEU A 157 12.33 -2.23 -14.49
C LEU A 157 11.44 -1.21 -13.78
N ASN A 158 11.97 -0.03 -13.43
CA ASN A 158 11.19 1.06 -12.84
C ASN A 158 10.08 1.53 -13.79
N GLU A 159 10.37 1.74 -15.06
CA GLU A 159 9.38 2.10 -16.08
C GLU A 159 8.27 1.03 -16.19
N LYS A 160 8.64 -0.27 -16.15
CA LYS A 160 7.68 -1.37 -16.19
C LYS A 160 6.75 -1.37 -14.97
N VAL A 161 7.27 -1.09 -13.78
CA VAL A 161 6.45 -0.94 -12.56
C VAL A 161 5.47 0.23 -12.70
N MET A 162 5.94 1.36 -13.22
CA MET A 162 5.07 2.51 -13.47
C MET A 162 3.98 2.21 -14.51
N GLU A 163 4.31 1.51 -15.59
CA GLU A 163 3.35 1.07 -16.62
C GLU A 163 2.27 0.14 -16.03
N ILE A 164 2.68 -0.85 -15.26
CA ILE A 164 1.76 -1.79 -14.60
C ILE A 164 0.84 -1.05 -13.62
N ASN A 165 1.40 -0.13 -12.83
CA ASN A 165 0.64 0.69 -11.89
C ASN A 165 -0.40 1.57 -12.59
N GLU A 166 0.00 2.28 -13.65
CA GLU A 166 -0.90 3.13 -14.43
C GLU A 166 -2.01 2.31 -15.09
N ARG A 167 -1.69 1.17 -15.70
CA ARG A 167 -2.68 0.26 -16.27
C ARG A 167 -3.75 -0.14 -15.24
N ASN A 168 -3.33 -0.48 -14.02
CA ASN A 168 -4.27 -0.86 -12.96
C ASN A 168 -5.13 0.30 -12.48
N ASN A 169 -4.57 1.51 -12.39
CA ASN A 169 -5.34 2.69 -12.01
C ASN A 169 -6.34 3.12 -13.08
N CYS A 170 -6.13 2.74 -14.35
CA CYS A 170 -7.02 3.05 -15.47
C CYS A 170 -8.07 1.97 -15.76
N GLN A 171 -7.98 0.80 -15.12
CA GLN A 171 -8.96 -0.28 -15.28
C GLN A 171 -10.07 -0.19 -14.22
N VAL A 172 -11.23 -0.75 -14.55
CA VAL A 172 -12.34 -0.89 -13.58
C VAL A 172 -11.90 -1.83 -12.45
N HIS A 173 -11.90 -1.33 -11.24
CA HIS A 173 -11.58 -2.13 -10.06
C HIS A 173 -12.76 -3.03 -9.70
N SER A 174 -12.53 -4.35 -9.64
CA SER A 174 -13.59 -5.37 -9.51
C SER A 174 -14.46 -5.22 -8.25
N GLU A 175 -13.88 -4.73 -7.13
CA GLU A 175 -14.62 -4.59 -5.87
C GLU A 175 -15.55 -3.38 -5.83
N ILE A 176 -15.16 -2.28 -6.44
CA ILE A 176 -15.91 -1.01 -6.38
C ILE A 176 -16.60 -0.65 -7.69
N GLY A 177 -16.33 -1.40 -8.78
CA GLY A 177 -16.92 -1.15 -10.09
C GLY A 177 -16.55 0.21 -10.70
N LYS A 178 -15.44 0.81 -10.29
CA LYS A 178 -15.02 2.15 -10.64
C LYS A 178 -13.56 2.19 -11.07
N ILE A 179 -13.18 3.20 -11.87
CA ILE A 179 -11.80 3.41 -12.33
C ILE A 179 -11.06 4.26 -11.27
N PRO A 180 -10.02 3.72 -10.61
CA PRO A 180 -9.32 4.41 -9.52
C PRO A 180 -8.81 5.81 -9.90
N LYS A 181 -8.22 5.96 -11.09
CA LYS A 181 -7.68 7.22 -11.59
C LYS A 181 -8.72 8.34 -11.70
N LEU A 182 -9.96 8.01 -12.01
CA LEU A 182 -11.06 8.99 -12.07
C LEU A 182 -11.57 9.33 -10.66
N HIS A 183 -11.56 8.35 -9.76
CA HIS A 183 -12.09 8.54 -8.42
C HIS A 183 -11.13 9.28 -7.49
N ILE A 184 -9.81 9.16 -7.66
CA ILE A 184 -8.86 9.96 -6.89
C ILE A 184 -9.02 11.45 -7.17
N GLN A 185 -9.44 11.86 -8.37
CA GLN A 185 -9.68 13.27 -8.67
C GLN A 185 -10.81 13.89 -7.83
N LYS A 186 -11.81 13.07 -7.46
CA LYS A 186 -12.88 13.49 -6.54
C LYS A 186 -12.44 13.43 -5.08
N GLU A 187 -11.61 12.43 -4.75
CA GLU A 187 -11.11 12.22 -3.38
C GLU A 187 -10.12 13.32 -2.95
N LYS A 188 -9.39 13.94 -3.89
CA LYS A 188 -8.42 15.01 -3.62
C LYS A 188 -8.99 16.17 -2.80
N ASP A 189 -10.24 16.54 -3.02
CA ASP A 189 -10.88 17.66 -2.32
C ASP A 189 -11.13 17.36 -0.83
N PHE A 190 -10.98 16.10 -0.41
CA PHE A 190 -11.16 15.59 0.95
C PHE A 190 -9.85 15.21 1.63
N LEU A 191 -8.72 15.26 0.92
CA LEU A 191 -7.40 15.01 1.48
C LEU A 191 -6.87 16.28 2.15
N SER A 192 -6.11 16.11 3.25
CA SER A 192 -5.41 17.23 3.86
C SER A 192 -4.30 17.74 2.93
N PRO A 193 -4.05 19.07 2.85
CA PRO A 193 -2.94 19.60 2.07
C PRO A 193 -1.59 19.14 2.62
N LEU A 194 -0.57 19.14 1.77
CA LEU A 194 0.83 18.86 2.13
C LEU A 194 1.43 20.01 2.93
#